data_52990971a939fa890a823b995a2295b5
#
_entry.id   52990971a939fa890a823b995a2295b5
#
_cell.length_a   1.000
_cell.length_b   1.000
_cell.length_c   1.000
_cell.angle_alpha   90.00
_cell.angle_beta   90.00
_cell.angle_gamma   90.00
#
_symmetry.space_group_name_H-M   'P 1'
#
loop_
_entity.id
_entity.type
_entity.pdbx_description
1 polymer ?
#
loop_
_entity_poly.entity_id
_entity_poly.type
_entity_poly.pdbx_seq_one_letter_code
_entity_poly.pdbx_strand_id
1 'polypeptide(L)'
;MSGPYDVRLLSLVVPCYNESDSIGRFFDCVIPVLEAIDAIRFELVLVNDGSSDDTLDQLIAYSHRDPRVRVVDLTRNFGKEAALTAGLDEALGDAVIPIDADLQDPPSLIPELVRRWREGAEVVLAQRSSRACDSWLKRVTAGAYYRVHNKLSDQKLPVNVGDFRLMDRVVVNALKQMPERRRFMKGLFAWVGYRTVIVPYEREPRSAGHSKFSGWRLWNFALEGITSFSTMPLRSWTYIGVAIALGAFGYGAFIVARTLVLGIDVPGYASLLSVLLFLGGIQLIGLGVVGEYVGRIYDEAKGRPIYLVRRRYQETGQGRSVASGRRVIRIDRGHVSNGR
;
A
#
# COMPACT_ATOMS: atom_id res chain seq x y z
N MET A 1 -13.95 32.65 -0.89
CA MET A 1 -13.55 33.23 -2.19
C MET A 1 -12.07 33.61 -2.05
N SER A 2 -11.17 32.67 -2.35
CA SER A 2 -9.73 32.94 -2.41
C SER A 2 -9.41 33.71 -3.68
N GLY A 3 -8.57 34.74 -3.56
CA GLY A 3 -8.19 35.63 -4.67
C GLY A 3 -7.40 34.91 -5.76
N PRO A 4 -7.25 35.51 -6.94
CA PRO A 4 -6.88 34.82 -8.17
C PRO A 4 -5.39 34.46 -8.35
N TYR A 5 -4.51 34.54 -7.35
CA TYR A 5 -3.07 34.25 -7.49
C TYR A 5 -2.40 33.66 -6.26
N ASP A 6 -3.04 32.69 -5.63
CA ASP A 6 -2.32 31.93 -4.57
C ASP A 6 -1.47 30.86 -5.28
N VAL A 7 -0.15 31.10 -5.39
CA VAL A 7 0.80 30.17 -6.00
C VAL A 7 0.91 28.93 -5.12
N ARG A 8 0.25 27.88 -5.52
CA ARG A 8 0.22 26.61 -4.78
C ARG A 8 1.51 25.81 -4.99
N LEU A 9 1.89 25.05 -3.97
CA LEU A 9 3.03 24.15 -4.02
C LEU A 9 2.56 22.73 -4.35
N LEU A 10 3.18 22.10 -5.34
CA LEU A 10 2.98 20.70 -5.71
C LEU A 10 4.17 19.87 -5.26
N SER A 11 3.96 18.80 -4.49
CA SER A 11 5.00 17.84 -4.15
C SER A 11 4.91 16.60 -5.03
N LEU A 12 6.00 16.23 -5.70
CA LEU A 12 6.15 14.91 -6.28
C LEU A 12 6.90 14.02 -5.30
N VAL A 13 6.31 12.88 -4.93
CA VAL A 13 6.92 11.88 -4.05
C VAL A 13 7.38 10.69 -4.87
N VAL A 14 8.68 10.41 -4.84
CA VAL A 14 9.32 9.41 -5.69
C VAL A 14 10.07 8.40 -4.83
N PRO A 15 9.51 7.21 -4.57
CA PRO A 15 10.25 6.13 -3.92
C PRO A 15 11.26 5.53 -4.90
N CYS A 16 12.54 5.40 -4.47
CA CYS A 16 13.64 4.91 -5.27
C CYS A 16 14.33 3.72 -4.59
N TYR A 17 14.50 2.62 -5.30
CA TYR A 17 15.26 1.46 -4.86
C TYR A 17 15.98 0.78 -6.02
N ASN A 18 17.30 0.96 -6.12
CA ASN A 18 18.13 0.46 -7.22
C ASN A 18 17.59 0.93 -8.59
N GLU A 19 17.48 2.24 -8.75
CA GLU A 19 16.95 2.95 -9.92
C GLU A 19 18.01 3.82 -10.62
N SER A 20 19.32 3.52 -10.43
CA SER A 20 20.43 4.31 -10.99
C SER A 20 20.31 4.54 -12.49
N ASP A 21 19.79 3.55 -13.24
CA ASP A 21 19.60 3.64 -14.70
C ASP A 21 18.43 4.54 -15.12
N SER A 22 17.48 4.79 -14.21
CA SER A 22 16.21 5.50 -14.48
C SER A 22 16.25 6.96 -14.08
N ILE A 23 17.05 7.31 -13.05
CA ILE A 23 17.03 8.63 -12.40
C ILE A 23 17.29 9.78 -13.38
N GLY A 24 18.32 9.68 -14.24
CA GLY A 24 18.64 10.73 -15.21
C GLY A 24 17.45 11.02 -16.12
N ARG A 25 16.90 9.97 -16.74
CA ARG A 25 15.74 10.06 -17.63
C ARG A 25 14.49 10.59 -16.90
N PHE A 26 14.32 10.23 -15.63
CA PHE A 26 13.21 10.73 -14.81
C PHE A 26 13.26 12.26 -14.70
N PHE A 27 14.41 12.83 -14.35
CA PHE A 27 14.57 14.28 -14.26
C PHE A 27 14.36 14.98 -15.61
N ASP A 28 14.94 14.42 -16.68
CA ASP A 28 14.81 14.97 -18.04
C ASP A 28 13.36 15.02 -18.53
N CYS A 29 12.53 14.06 -18.11
CA CYS A 29 11.12 14.00 -18.50
C CYS A 29 10.21 14.82 -17.56
N VAL A 30 10.49 14.83 -16.26
CA VAL A 30 9.55 15.39 -15.27
C VAL A 30 9.73 16.90 -15.09
N ILE A 31 10.96 17.40 -15.05
CA ILE A 31 11.23 18.82 -14.80
C ILE A 31 10.56 19.72 -15.84
N PRO A 32 10.73 19.48 -17.17
CA PRO A 32 10.09 20.34 -18.17
C PRO A 32 8.56 20.36 -18.07
N VAL A 33 7.95 19.22 -17.72
CA VAL A 33 6.50 19.14 -17.55
C VAL A 33 6.03 19.99 -16.37
N LEU A 34 6.76 19.94 -15.24
CA LEU A 34 6.41 20.72 -14.06
C LEU A 34 6.61 22.22 -14.27
N GLU A 35 7.68 22.61 -14.95
CA GLU A 35 7.98 24.02 -15.29
C GLU A 35 6.97 24.63 -16.28
N ALA A 36 6.32 23.80 -17.08
CA ALA A 36 5.28 24.24 -18.01
C ALA A 36 3.91 24.48 -17.34
N ILE A 37 3.74 24.15 -16.04
CA ILE A 37 2.46 24.35 -15.36
C ILE A 37 2.40 25.77 -14.77
N ASP A 38 1.52 26.59 -15.30
CA ASP A 38 1.34 27.98 -14.85
C ASP A 38 0.90 28.08 -13.39
N ALA A 39 1.42 29.08 -12.68
CA ALA A 39 1.04 29.43 -11.30
C ALA A 39 1.13 28.24 -10.32
N ILE A 40 2.16 27.40 -10.47
CA ILE A 40 2.52 26.35 -9.53
C ILE A 40 4.03 26.43 -9.22
N ARG A 41 4.38 26.35 -7.96
CA ARG A 41 5.71 25.95 -7.50
C ARG A 41 5.71 24.44 -7.29
N PHE A 42 6.86 23.81 -7.37
CA PHE A 42 6.95 22.37 -7.11
C PHE A 42 8.19 22.02 -6.30
N GLU A 43 8.11 20.89 -5.61
CA GLU A 43 9.22 20.21 -4.98
C GLU A 43 9.22 18.73 -5.37
N LEU A 44 10.40 18.13 -5.44
CA LEU A 44 10.57 16.69 -5.60
C LEU A 44 11.08 16.10 -4.29
N VAL A 45 10.34 15.18 -3.70
CA VAL A 45 10.71 14.44 -2.49
C VAL A 45 11.09 13.02 -2.91
N LEU A 46 12.40 12.80 -3.05
CA LEU A 46 12.97 11.54 -3.48
C LEU A 46 13.34 10.71 -2.25
N VAL A 47 12.81 9.49 -2.14
CA VAL A 47 13.05 8.63 -0.98
C VAL A 47 13.91 7.46 -1.39
N ASN A 48 15.18 7.43 -0.96
CA ASN A 48 16.06 6.29 -1.13
C ASN A 48 15.70 5.19 -0.12
N ASP A 49 15.18 4.08 -0.59
CA ASP A 49 14.80 2.92 0.25
C ASP A 49 15.97 1.95 0.44
N GLY A 50 17.14 2.49 0.83
CA GLY A 50 18.33 1.69 1.11
C GLY A 50 18.89 1.02 -0.13
N SER A 51 19.04 1.73 -1.24
CA SER A 51 19.65 1.24 -2.47
C SER A 51 21.08 0.76 -2.25
N SER A 52 21.50 -0.22 -3.03
CA SER A 52 22.84 -0.80 -3.01
C SER A 52 23.68 -0.41 -4.25
N ASP A 53 23.10 0.29 -5.19
CA ASP A 53 23.71 0.85 -6.39
C ASP A 53 23.95 2.37 -6.23
N ASP A 54 24.33 3.05 -7.31
CA ASP A 54 24.66 4.49 -7.31
C ASP A 54 23.42 5.41 -7.21
N THR A 55 22.21 4.85 -6.95
CA THR A 55 20.97 5.64 -6.86
C THR A 55 21.11 6.79 -5.86
N LEU A 56 21.57 6.53 -4.63
CA LEU A 56 21.68 7.56 -3.59
C LEU A 56 22.63 8.69 -4.02
N ASP A 57 23.78 8.36 -4.57
CA ASP A 57 24.79 9.36 -4.98
C ASP A 57 24.27 10.25 -6.10
N GLN A 58 23.53 9.69 -7.06
CA GLN A 58 22.85 10.45 -8.10
C GLN A 58 21.79 11.39 -7.52
N LEU A 59 20.93 10.90 -6.61
CA LEU A 59 19.89 11.71 -5.96
C LEU A 59 20.52 12.90 -5.20
N ILE A 60 21.61 12.66 -4.46
CA ILE A 60 22.34 13.72 -3.74
C ILE A 60 22.91 14.74 -4.74
N ALA A 61 23.49 14.29 -5.85
CA ALA A 61 23.99 15.19 -6.87
C ALA A 61 22.90 16.10 -7.46
N TYR A 62 21.69 15.58 -7.67
CA TYR A 62 20.55 16.40 -8.10
C TYR A 62 20.09 17.38 -7.01
N SER A 63 20.06 16.98 -5.73
CA SER A 63 19.67 17.88 -4.64
C SER A 63 20.66 19.04 -4.44
N HIS A 64 21.92 18.89 -4.83
CA HIS A 64 22.90 19.99 -4.84
C HIS A 64 22.77 20.91 -6.05
N ARG A 65 22.16 20.47 -7.14
CA ARG A 65 21.97 21.26 -8.36
C ARG A 65 20.66 22.05 -8.37
N ASP A 66 19.64 21.51 -7.72
CA ASP A 66 18.30 22.08 -7.72
C ASP A 66 17.72 22.11 -6.28
N PRO A 67 17.52 23.30 -5.68
CA PRO A 67 17.00 23.43 -4.33
C PRO A 67 15.55 22.92 -4.18
N ARG A 68 14.85 22.66 -5.27
CA ARG A 68 13.52 22.05 -5.27
C ARG A 68 13.57 20.53 -5.00
N VAL A 69 14.76 19.94 -5.07
CA VAL A 69 14.98 18.51 -4.87
C VAL A 69 15.38 18.23 -3.43
N ARG A 70 14.60 17.40 -2.76
CA ARG A 70 14.84 16.93 -1.40
C ARG A 70 15.03 15.42 -1.40
N VAL A 71 16.06 14.93 -0.71
CA VAL A 71 16.34 13.51 -0.63
C VAL A 71 16.19 13.02 0.80
N VAL A 72 15.44 11.94 0.98
CA VAL A 72 15.25 11.25 2.26
C VAL A 72 15.90 9.88 2.14
N ASP A 73 16.99 9.65 2.86
CA ASP A 73 17.72 8.39 2.88
C ASP A 73 17.26 7.54 4.05
N LEU A 74 16.69 6.37 3.78
CA LEU A 74 16.26 5.40 4.79
C LEU A 74 17.45 4.54 5.26
N THR A 75 17.38 4.03 6.49
CA THR A 75 18.49 3.26 7.08
C THR A 75 18.74 1.91 6.40
N ARG A 76 17.73 1.34 5.75
CA ARG A 76 17.76 0.10 4.98
C ARG A 76 16.56 0.04 4.04
N ASN A 77 16.43 -1.00 3.24
CA ASN A 77 15.20 -1.28 2.51
C ASN A 77 14.08 -1.66 3.50
N PHE A 78 13.01 -0.85 3.51
CA PHE A 78 11.77 -1.05 4.26
C PHE A 78 10.60 -1.44 3.34
N GLY A 79 10.77 -1.31 2.02
CA GLY A 79 9.79 -1.59 0.99
C GLY A 79 9.08 -0.33 0.48
N LYS A 80 8.52 -0.45 -0.74
CA LYS A 80 7.91 0.68 -1.49
C LYS A 80 6.86 1.43 -0.66
N GLU A 81 5.99 0.72 0.06
CA GLU A 81 4.91 1.31 0.86
C GLU A 81 5.45 2.19 2.00
N ALA A 82 6.55 1.76 2.62
CA ALA A 82 7.24 2.52 3.67
C ALA A 82 7.95 3.74 3.09
N ALA A 83 8.63 3.60 1.95
CA ALA A 83 9.27 4.71 1.25
C ALA A 83 8.24 5.76 0.80
N LEU A 84 7.11 5.31 0.24
CA LEU A 84 6.00 6.19 -0.12
C LEU A 84 5.44 6.94 1.11
N THR A 85 5.27 6.24 2.23
CA THR A 85 4.84 6.86 3.50
C THR A 85 5.83 7.93 3.94
N ALA A 86 7.13 7.64 3.92
CA ALA A 86 8.18 8.61 4.27
C ALA A 86 8.12 9.85 3.37
N GLY A 87 7.91 9.68 2.07
CA GLY A 87 7.77 10.78 1.13
C GLY A 87 6.52 11.62 1.38
N LEU A 88 5.38 10.99 1.68
CA LEU A 88 4.15 11.70 2.05
C LEU A 88 4.33 12.48 3.35
N ASP A 89 5.05 11.93 4.34
CA ASP A 89 5.34 12.61 5.60
C ASP A 89 6.22 13.84 5.42
N GLU A 90 7.17 13.80 4.50
CA GLU A 90 8.11 14.88 4.20
C GLU A 90 7.55 15.91 3.20
N ALA A 91 6.54 15.57 2.41
CA ALA A 91 5.94 16.45 1.42
C ALA A 91 5.27 17.68 2.07
N LEU A 92 5.56 18.90 1.53
CA LEU A 92 5.07 20.17 2.03
C LEU A 92 3.99 20.80 1.14
N GLY A 93 3.83 20.34 -0.11
CA GLY A 93 2.91 20.91 -1.09
C GLY A 93 1.44 20.90 -0.69
N ASP A 94 0.66 21.79 -1.27
CA ASP A 94 -0.79 21.86 -1.14
C ASP A 94 -1.48 20.65 -1.82
N ALA A 95 -0.79 20.08 -2.80
CA ALA A 95 -1.14 18.79 -3.39
C ALA A 95 0.09 17.89 -3.51
N VAL A 96 -0.12 16.59 -3.51
CA VAL A 96 0.96 15.58 -3.57
C VAL A 96 0.65 14.55 -4.64
N ILE A 97 1.67 14.25 -5.45
CA ILE A 97 1.61 13.21 -6.49
C ILE A 97 2.70 12.18 -6.21
N PRO A 98 2.36 10.94 -5.81
CA PRO A 98 3.31 9.82 -5.85
C PRO A 98 3.50 9.37 -7.30
N ILE A 99 4.76 9.19 -7.72
CA ILE A 99 5.14 8.72 -9.03
C ILE A 99 6.37 7.81 -8.95
N ASP A 100 6.40 6.74 -9.74
CA ASP A 100 7.55 5.83 -9.80
C ASP A 100 8.66 6.39 -10.70
N ALA A 101 9.92 6.16 -10.31
CA ALA A 101 11.09 6.64 -11.07
C ALA A 101 11.26 5.97 -12.45
N ASP A 102 10.61 4.81 -12.68
CA ASP A 102 10.71 4.00 -13.90
C ASP A 102 9.93 4.56 -15.11
N LEU A 103 9.25 5.71 -14.94
CA LEU A 103 8.45 6.40 -15.97
C LEU A 103 7.36 5.55 -16.63
N GLN A 104 6.87 4.50 -15.94
CA GLN A 104 5.75 3.71 -16.47
C GLN A 104 4.43 4.49 -16.44
N ASP A 105 4.32 5.46 -15.57
CA ASP A 105 3.21 6.39 -15.52
C ASP A 105 3.66 7.70 -16.17
N PRO A 106 2.96 8.19 -17.21
CA PRO A 106 3.45 9.30 -18.05
C PRO A 106 3.42 10.63 -17.28
N PRO A 107 4.55 11.33 -17.11
CA PRO A 107 4.59 12.65 -16.48
C PRO A 107 3.72 13.70 -17.21
N SER A 108 3.49 13.53 -18.52
CA SER A 108 2.63 14.40 -19.32
C SER A 108 1.17 14.46 -18.83
N LEU A 109 0.75 13.53 -17.97
CA LEU A 109 -0.58 13.55 -17.35
C LEU A 109 -0.67 14.53 -16.16
N ILE A 110 0.46 14.92 -15.56
CA ILE A 110 0.49 15.78 -14.36
C ILE A 110 -0.30 17.09 -14.56
N PRO A 111 -0.17 17.83 -15.69
CA PRO A 111 -0.95 19.05 -15.90
C PRO A 111 -2.46 18.82 -15.85
N GLU A 112 -2.96 17.69 -16.39
CA GLU A 112 -4.39 17.34 -16.34
C GLU A 112 -4.84 17.01 -14.91
N LEU A 113 -4.00 16.28 -14.13
CA LEU A 113 -4.29 16.02 -12.73
C LEU A 113 -4.41 17.32 -11.93
N VAL A 114 -3.47 18.26 -12.15
CA VAL A 114 -3.48 19.59 -11.53
C VAL A 114 -4.71 20.39 -11.93
N ARG A 115 -5.11 20.33 -13.20
CA ARG A 115 -6.30 21.02 -13.70
C ARG A 115 -7.56 20.53 -12.96
N ARG A 116 -7.75 19.22 -12.83
CA ARG A 116 -8.89 18.62 -12.10
C ARG A 116 -8.88 18.98 -10.63
N TRP A 117 -7.72 19.02 -10.02
CA TRP A 117 -7.59 19.47 -8.64
C TRP A 117 -8.00 20.94 -8.47
N ARG A 118 -7.57 21.82 -9.35
CA ARG A 118 -7.98 23.24 -9.36
C ARG A 118 -9.49 23.42 -9.56
N GLU A 119 -10.15 22.48 -10.25
CA GLU A 119 -11.61 22.41 -10.42
C GLU A 119 -12.33 21.90 -9.14
N GLY A 120 -11.59 21.61 -8.07
CA GLY A 120 -12.11 21.24 -6.75
C GLY A 120 -12.17 19.74 -6.46
N ALA A 121 -11.49 18.89 -7.25
CA ALA A 121 -11.29 17.50 -6.88
C ALA A 121 -10.27 17.38 -5.73
N GLU A 122 -10.59 16.59 -4.71
CA GLU A 122 -9.67 16.33 -3.59
C GLU A 122 -8.69 15.20 -3.92
N VAL A 123 -9.13 14.24 -4.74
CA VAL A 123 -8.30 13.15 -5.27
C VAL A 123 -8.53 13.04 -6.78
N VAL A 124 -7.44 13.00 -7.55
CA VAL A 124 -7.50 12.75 -9.00
C VAL A 124 -6.75 11.46 -9.30
N LEU A 125 -7.48 10.42 -9.69
CA LEU A 125 -6.93 9.10 -10.00
C LEU A 125 -6.56 8.99 -11.47
N ALA A 126 -5.33 8.62 -11.76
CA ALA A 126 -4.93 8.17 -13.08
C ALA A 126 -5.37 6.71 -13.27
N GLN A 127 -6.34 6.45 -14.15
CA GLN A 127 -6.85 5.12 -14.43
C GLN A 127 -6.38 4.65 -15.81
N ARG A 128 -5.78 3.47 -15.85
CA ARG A 128 -5.36 2.84 -17.12
C ARG A 128 -6.58 2.40 -17.92
N SER A 129 -6.72 2.95 -19.13
CA SER A 129 -7.85 2.67 -20.04
C SER A 129 -7.84 1.23 -20.54
N SER A 130 -6.67 0.62 -20.72
CA SER A 130 -6.53 -0.72 -21.31
C SER A 130 -5.42 -1.52 -20.62
N ARG A 131 -5.63 -2.82 -20.46
CA ARG A 131 -4.62 -3.82 -20.12
C ARG A 131 -4.24 -4.70 -21.32
N ALA A 132 -4.36 -4.16 -22.53
CA ALA A 132 -4.08 -4.92 -23.75
C ALA A 132 -2.64 -5.48 -23.79
N CYS A 133 -1.69 -4.79 -23.15
CA CYS A 133 -0.29 -5.22 -23.07
C CYS A 133 -0.02 -6.29 -21.99
N ASP A 134 -0.99 -6.62 -21.13
CA ASP A 134 -0.82 -7.65 -20.11
C ASP A 134 -1.16 -9.04 -20.67
N SER A 135 -0.38 -10.08 -20.28
CA SER A 135 -0.68 -11.45 -20.68
C SER A 135 -2.06 -11.88 -20.16
N TRP A 136 -2.74 -12.77 -20.90
CA TRP A 136 -4.06 -13.30 -20.56
C TRP A 136 -4.13 -13.81 -19.10
N LEU A 137 -3.09 -14.52 -18.65
CA LEU A 137 -3.02 -15.06 -17.29
C LEU A 137 -3.00 -13.93 -16.23
N LYS A 138 -2.25 -12.84 -16.48
CA LYS A 138 -2.20 -11.69 -15.58
C LYS A 138 -3.54 -10.94 -15.53
N ARG A 139 -4.26 -10.87 -16.66
CA ARG A 139 -5.61 -10.26 -16.69
C ARG A 139 -6.62 -11.05 -15.89
N VAL A 140 -6.65 -12.39 -16.05
CA VAL A 140 -7.58 -13.26 -15.33
C VAL A 140 -7.30 -13.26 -13.83
N THR A 141 -6.04 -13.42 -13.42
CA THR A 141 -5.66 -13.44 -12.00
C THR A 141 -5.91 -12.10 -11.31
N ALA A 142 -5.59 -10.97 -11.96
CA ALA A 142 -5.89 -9.66 -11.43
C ALA A 142 -7.40 -9.39 -11.37
N GLY A 143 -8.17 -9.79 -12.41
CA GLY A 143 -9.63 -9.67 -12.40
C GLY A 143 -10.30 -10.51 -11.32
N ALA A 144 -9.79 -11.73 -11.07
CA ALA A 144 -10.22 -12.58 -9.97
C ALA A 144 -9.91 -11.93 -8.60
N TYR A 145 -8.68 -11.42 -8.43
CA TYR A 145 -8.28 -10.72 -7.22
C TYR A 145 -9.21 -9.54 -6.89
N TYR A 146 -9.43 -8.61 -7.84
CA TYR A 146 -10.33 -7.47 -7.60
C TYR A 146 -11.78 -7.88 -7.32
N ARG A 147 -12.28 -8.94 -7.98
CA ARG A 147 -13.63 -9.46 -7.71
C ARG A 147 -13.74 -10.04 -6.30
N VAL A 148 -12.77 -10.86 -5.90
CA VAL A 148 -12.73 -11.46 -4.56
C VAL A 148 -12.55 -10.36 -3.50
N HIS A 149 -11.57 -9.46 -3.68
CA HIS A 149 -11.33 -8.36 -2.77
C HIS A 149 -12.57 -7.47 -2.60
N ASN A 150 -13.17 -6.99 -3.70
CA ASN A 150 -14.33 -6.10 -3.65
C ASN A 150 -15.61 -6.79 -3.13
N LYS A 151 -15.65 -8.13 -3.14
CA LYS A 151 -16.74 -8.92 -2.52
C LYS A 151 -16.52 -9.16 -1.03
N LEU A 152 -15.25 -9.29 -0.60
CA LEU A 152 -14.87 -9.64 0.76
C LEU A 152 -14.48 -8.42 1.62
N SER A 153 -14.15 -7.30 0.99
CA SER A 153 -13.75 -6.06 1.67
C SER A 153 -14.90 -5.06 1.70
N ASP A 154 -15.06 -4.36 2.80
CA ASP A 154 -16.03 -3.26 2.94
C ASP A 154 -15.67 -2.08 2.02
N GLN A 155 -14.41 -1.99 1.57
CA GLN A 155 -13.90 -0.94 0.69
C GLN A 155 -13.67 -1.46 -0.72
N LYS A 156 -14.33 -0.84 -1.70
CA LYS A 156 -14.17 -1.17 -3.11
C LYS A 156 -12.92 -0.51 -3.67
N LEU A 157 -11.93 -1.31 -4.04
CA LEU A 157 -10.76 -0.83 -4.75
C LEU A 157 -11.12 -0.49 -6.21
N PRO A 158 -10.80 0.72 -6.69
CA PRO A 158 -10.94 1.05 -8.10
C PRO A 158 -10.09 0.12 -8.96
N VAL A 159 -10.68 -0.41 -10.01
CA VAL A 159 -9.98 -1.34 -10.94
C VAL A 159 -9.03 -0.53 -11.83
N ASN A 160 -7.86 -1.11 -12.14
CA ASN A 160 -6.84 -0.51 -13.03
C ASN A 160 -6.21 0.81 -12.54
N VAL A 161 -6.26 1.10 -11.23
CA VAL A 161 -5.61 2.25 -10.64
C VAL A 161 -4.29 1.85 -9.98
N GLY A 162 -3.23 2.60 -10.30
CA GLY A 162 -1.90 2.51 -9.66
C GLY A 162 -1.77 3.43 -8.45
N ASP A 163 -0.51 3.70 -8.09
CA ASP A 163 -0.19 4.69 -7.05
C ASP A 163 -0.22 6.11 -7.60
N PHE A 164 -0.07 6.28 -8.93
CA PHE A 164 -0.06 7.55 -9.63
C PHE A 164 -1.43 8.25 -9.54
N ARG A 165 -1.46 9.29 -8.75
CA ARG A 165 -2.64 10.11 -8.44
C ARG A 165 -2.24 11.46 -7.89
N LEU A 166 -3.11 12.45 -7.95
CA LEU A 166 -2.96 13.69 -7.20
C LEU A 166 -3.86 13.62 -5.97
N MET A 167 -3.34 14.03 -4.84
CA MET A 167 -4.06 14.14 -3.56
C MET A 167 -3.91 15.55 -3.00
N ASP A 168 -5.01 16.19 -2.65
CA ASP A 168 -5.02 17.44 -1.89
C ASP A 168 -4.35 17.25 -0.51
N ARG A 169 -3.86 18.33 0.07
CA ARG A 169 -3.22 18.34 1.40
C ARG A 169 -4.13 17.73 2.48
N VAL A 170 -5.43 17.99 2.41
CA VAL A 170 -6.41 17.45 3.36
C VAL A 170 -6.41 15.92 3.35
N VAL A 171 -6.32 15.30 2.17
CA VAL A 171 -6.24 13.85 2.00
C VAL A 171 -4.94 13.29 2.56
N VAL A 172 -3.82 13.94 2.24
CA VAL A 172 -2.49 13.55 2.77
C VAL A 172 -2.46 13.62 4.29
N ASN A 173 -3.03 14.67 4.87
CA ASN A 173 -3.12 14.81 6.33
C ASN A 173 -4.00 13.72 6.96
N ALA A 174 -5.09 13.31 6.33
CA ALA A 174 -5.88 12.19 6.78
C ALA A 174 -5.10 10.86 6.74
N LEU A 175 -4.34 10.61 5.66
CA LEU A 175 -3.47 9.43 5.54
C LEU A 175 -2.37 9.39 6.61
N LYS A 176 -1.81 10.56 6.98
CA LYS A 176 -0.81 10.66 8.06
C LYS A 176 -1.37 10.33 9.44
N GLN A 177 -2.67 10.51 9.65
CA GLN A 177 -3.33 10.18 10.93
C GLN A 177 -3.62 8.69 11.09
N MET A 178 -3.53 7.91 10.01
CA MET A 178 -3.78 6.46 10.09
C MET A 178 -2.62 5.76 10.79
N PRO A 179 -2.90 5.02 11.88
CA PRO A 179 -1.86 4.43 12.73
C PRO A 179 -1.29 3.12 12.19
N GLU A 180 -1.88 2.54 11.14
CA GLU A 180 -1.51 1.23 10.62
C GLU A 180 -0.04 1.18 10.22
N ARG A 181 0.67 0.20 10.75
CA ARG A 181 2.11 0.00 10.49
C ARG A 181 2.34 -0.89 9.27
N ARG A 182 1.45 -1.85 9.08
CA ARG A 182 1.42 -2.70 7.90
C ARG A 182 0.57 -2.01 6.84
N ARG A 183 1.21 -1.08 6.11
CA ARG A 183 0.50 -0.24 5.14
C ARG A 183 0.29 -0.96 3.81
N PHE A 184 -0.95 -1.01 3.37
CA PHE A 184 -1.34 -1.32 2.01
C PHE A 184 -1.94 -0.05 1.40
N MET A 185 -1.08 0.77 0.77
CA MET A 185 -1.44 2.14 0.39
C MET A 185 -2.67 2.21 -0.51
N LYS A 186 -2.86 1.25 -1.42
CA LYS A 186 -4.06 1.21 -2.29
C LYS A 186 -5.36 1.10 -1.50
N GLY A 187 -5.34 0.34 -0.41
CA GLY A 187 -6.48 0.22 0.50
C GLY A 187 -6.70 1.48 1.31
N LEU A 188 -5.64 2.07 1.86
CA LEU A 188 -5.70 3.31 2.62
C LEU A 188 -6.23 4.46 1.77
N PHE A 189 -5.74 4.59 0.54
CA PHE A 189 -6.24 5.59 -0.41
C PHE A 189 -7.73 5.44 -0.73
N ALA A 190 -8.25 4.21 -0.80
CA ALA A 190 -9.66 3.97 -1.01
C ALA A 190 -10.49 4.23 0.26
N TRP A 191 -9.91 3.96 1.44
CA TRP A 191 -10.59 4.07 2.72
C TRP A 191 -10.90 5.52 3.11
N VAL A 192 -10.03 6.49 2.77
CA VAL A 192 -10.20 7.91 3.15
C VAL A 192 -11.44 8.56 2.53
N GLY A 193 -11.98 8.04 1.42
CA GLY A 193 -13.32 8.37 0.93
C GLY A 193 -13.56 9.78 0.41
N TYR A 194 -12.51 10.55 0.06
CA TYR A 194 -12.62 11.91 -0.46
C TYR A 194 -13.16 11.99 -1.88
N ARG A 195 -13.62 13.20 -2.30
CA ARG A 195 -14.18 13.46 -3.64
C ARG A 195 -13.15 13.13 -4.72
N THR A 196 -13.41 12.04 -5.43
CA THR A 196 -12.49 11.46 -6.40
C THR A 196 -12.96 11.70 -7.82
N VAL A 197 -12.04 12.17 -8.68
CA VAL A 197 -12.20 12.28 -10.13
C VAL A 197 -11.25 11.32 -10.83
N ILE A 198 -11.69 10.65 -11.88
CA ILE A 198 -10.90 9.70 -12.65
C ILE A 198 -10.46 10.35 -13.96
N VAL A 199 -9.15 10.26 -14.26
CA VAL A 199 -8.56 10.65 -15.53
C VAL A 199 -8.04 9.39 -16.22
N PRO A 200 -8.65 8.96 -17.33
CA PRO A 200 -8.19 7.80 -18.07
C PRO A 200 -6.91 8.12 -18.85
N TYR A 201 -5.95 7.17 -18.89
CA TYR A 201 -4.74 7.27 -19.69
C TYR A 201 -4.33 5.93 -20.29
N GLU A 202 -3.57 5.97 -21.37
CA GLU A 202 -2.93 4.80 -21.96
C GLU A 202 -1.51 4.66 -21.41
N ARG A 203 -1.17 3.45 -20.98
CA ARG A 203 0.16 3.17 -20.46
C ARG A 203 1.12 2.86 -21.60
N GLU A 204 2.27 3.50 -21.59
CA GLU A 204 3.34 3.15 -22.51
C GLU A 204 3.96 1.79 -22.15
N PRO A 205 4.37 0.97 -23.16
CA PRO A 205 5.05 -0.27 -22.90
C PRO A 205 6.39 -0.03 -22.18
N ARG A 206 6.76 -0.93 -21.26
CA ARG A 206 8.03 -0.85 -20.55
C ARG A 206 9.20 -0.76 -21.53
N SER A 207 10.02 0.24 -21.37
CA SER A 207 11.23 0.43 -22.19
C SER A 207 12.40 -0.49 -21.78
N ALA A 208 12.40 -1.08 -20.56
CA ALA A 208 13.37 -2.09 -20.12
C ALA A 208 12.90 -2.79 -18.81
N GLY A 209 13.32 -4.04 -18.58
CA GLY A 209 13.18 -4.76 -17.31
C GLY A 209 12.28 -5.99 -17.33
N HIS A 210 12.75 -7.10 -16.73
CA HIS A 210 11.99 -8.33 -16.54
C HIS A 210 11.18 -8.27 -15.23
N SER A 211 9.91 -8.66 -15.28
CA SER A 211 9.07 -8.80 -14.09
C SER A 211 9.64 -9.89 -13.15
N LYS A 212 10.16 -9.50 -11.99
CA LYS A 212 10.74 -10.40 -10.98
C LYS A 212 9.69 -11.00 -10.01
N PHE A 213 8.40 -10.98 -10.35
CA PHE A 213 7.35 -11.51 -9.46
C PHE A 213 7.17 -13.02 -9.63
N SER A 214 7.56 -13.80 -8.61
CA SER A 214 7.20 -15.22 -8.49
C SER A 214 5.72 -15.38 -8.07
N GLY A 215 5.08 -16.51 -8.46
CA GLY A 215 3.69 -16.81 -8.09
C GLY A 215 3.45 -16.77 -6.57
N TRP A 216 4.44 -17.18 -5.76
CA TRP A 216 4.39 -17.13 -4.31
C TRP A 216 4.29 -15.69 -3.75
N ARG A 217 5.01 -14.74 -4.35
CA ARG A 217 4.91 -13.31 -3.97
C ARG A 217 3.54 -12.73 -4.30
N LEU A 218 2.96 -13.11 -5.44
CA LEU A 218 1.60 -12.69 -5.81
C LEU A 218 0.55 -13.24 -4.85
N TRP A 219 0.69 -14.50 -4.42
CA TRP A 219 -0.18 -15.12 -3.43
C TRP A 219 -0.11 -14.41 -2.07
N ASN A 220 1.09 -14.15 -1.56
CA ASN A 220 1.26 -13.43 -0.30
C ASN A 220 0.71 -12.00 -0.38
N PHE A 221 0.91 -11.31 -1.50
CA PHE A 221 0.35 -9.98 -1.71
C PHE A 221 -1.19 -9.99 -1.76
N ALA A 222 -1.78 -11.02 -2.36
CA ALA A 222 -3.23 -11.20 -2.38
C ALA A 222 -3.79 -11.47 -0.98
N LEU A 223 -3.15 -12.36 -0.21
CA LEU A 223 -3.51 -12.61 1.19
C LEU A 223 -3.40 -11.33 2.02
N GLU A 224 -2.31 -10.59 1.86
CA GLU A 224 -2.09 -9.33 2.57
C GLU A 224 -3.20 -8.31 2.28
N GLY A 225 -3.57 -8.12 1.03
CA GLY A 225 -4.66 -7.22 0.65
C GLY A 225 -6.01 -7.62 1.24
N ILE A 226 -6.35 -8.92 1.22
CA ILE A 226 -7.63 -9.40 1.76
C ILE A 226 -7.66 -9.30 3.28
N THR A 227 -6.64 -9.79 3.96
CA THR A 227 -6.63 -9.87 5.44
C THR A 227 -6.37 -8.52 6.12
N SER A 228 -5.83 -7.52 5.41
CA SER A 228 -5.66 -6.15 5.94
C SER A 228 -6.95 -5.36 5.99
N PHE A 229 -7.91 -5.61 5.07
CA PHE A 229 -9.14 -4.83 4.94
C PHE A 229 -10.41 -5.67 5.08
N SER A 230 -10.30 -6.94 5.47
CA SER A 230 -11.46 -7.82 5.62
C SER A 230 -11.29 -8.81 6.76
N THR A 231 -12.30 -8.92 7.59
CA THR A 231 -12.45 -9.98 8.58
C THR A 231 -13.23 -11.18 8.03
N MET A 232 -13.62 -11.13 6.75
CA MET A 232 -14.43 -12.19 6.11
C MET A 232 -13.80 -13.58 6.17
N PRO A 233 -12.47 -13.77 5.96
CA PRO A 233 -11.88 -15.10 6.13
C PRO A 233 -12.12 -15.68 7.53
N LEU A 234 -12.01 -14.85 8.56
CA LEU A 234 -12.25 -15.26 9.94
C LEU A 234 -13.73 -15.58 10.19
N ARG A 235 -14.64 -14.72 9.72
CA ARG A 235 -16.10 -14.94 9.82
C ARG A 235 -16.54 -16.18 9.04
N SER A 236 -16.04 -16.39 7.83
CA SER A 236 -16.34 -17.58 7.02
C SER A 236 -15.96 -18.84 7.77
N TRP A 237 -14.83 -18.82 8.48
CA TRP A 237 -14.38 -19.94 9.29
C TRP A 237 -15.34 -20.25 10.43
N THR A 238 -15.93 -19.24 11.07
CA THR A 238 -16.95 -19.40 12.09
C THR A 238 -18.19 -20.12 11.53
N TYR A 239 -18.69 -19.70 10.37
CA TYR A 239 -19.87 -20.35 9.75
C TYR A 239 -19.59 -21.80 9.33
N ILE A 240 -18.42 -22.07 8.76
CA ILE A 240 -17.97 -23.41 8.42
C ILE A 240 -17.88 -24.28 9.68
N GLY A 241 -17.28 -23.75 10.73
CA GLY A 241 -17.15 -24.46 12.02
C GLY A 241 -18.51 -24.79 12.64
N VAL A 242 -19.45 -23.85 12.64
CA VAL A 242 -20.84 -24.08 13.10
C VAL A 242 -21.54 -25.14 12.29
N ALA A 243 -21.44 -25.10 10.95
CA ALA A 243 -22.06 -26.09 10.08
C ALA A 243 -21.51 -27.51 10.34
N ILE A 244 -20.19 -27.64 10.50
CA ILE A 244 -19.55 -28.92 10.84
C ILE A 244 -19.96 -29.40 12.22
N ALA A 245 -19.99 -28.52 13.22
CA ALA A 245 -20.41 -28.85 14.58
C ALA A 245 -21.86 -29.36 14.61
N LEU A 246 -22.78 -28.66 13.96
CA LEU A 246 -24.18 -29.10 13.86
C LEU A 246 -24.32 -30.46 13.17
N GLY A 247 -23.57 -30.70 12.09
CA GLY A 247 -23.52 -32.00 11.42
C GLY A 247 -22.97 -33.12 12.33
N ALA A 248 -21.87 -32.81 13.05
CA ALA A 248 -21.27 -33.75 14.00
C ALA A 248 -22.23 -34.08 15.17
N PHE A 249 -22.88 -33.09 15.76
CA PHE A 249 -23.86 -33.29 16.82
C PHE A 249 -25.08 -34.11 16.31
N GLY A 250 -25.59 -33.80 15.13
CA GLY A 250 -26.71 -34.55 14.53
C GLY A 250 -26.32 -36.00 14.27
N TYR A 251 -25.13 -36.26 13.73
CA TYR A 251 -24.61 -37.60 13.51
C TYR A 251 -24.34 -38.35 14.83
N GLY A 252 -23.78 -37.67 15.81
CA GLY A 252 -23.57 -38.23 17.15
C GLY A 252 -24.87 -38.65 17.82
N ALA A 253 -25.89 -37.76 17.78
CA ALA A 253 -27.23 -38.07 18.29
C ALA A 253 -27.86 -39.27 17.58
N PHE A 254 -27.71 -39.36 16.25
CA PHE A 254 -28.18 -40.50 15.46
C PHE A 254 -27.49 -41.82 15.87
N ILE A 255 -26.17 -41.82 16.08
CA ILE A 255 -25.45 -43.02 16.54
C ILE A 255 -25.93 -43.46 17.92
N VAL A 256 -26.06 -42.51 18.87
CA VAL A 256 -26.55 -42.81 20.21
C VAL A 256 -27.94 -43.41 20.16
N ALA A 257 -28.88 -42.80 19.44
CA ALA A 257 -30.23 -43.33 19.28
C ALA A 257 -30.26 -44.74 18.64
N ARG A 258 -29.49 -44.93 17.58
CA ARG A 258 -29.34 -46.21 16.92
C ARG A 258 -28.79 -47.32 17.84
N THR A 259 -27.74 -46.99 18.58
CA THR A 259 -27.13 -47.93 19.54
C THR A 259 -28.09 -48.32 20.66
N LEU A 260 -28.90 -47.40 21.18
CA LEU A 260 -29.90 -47.68 22.21
C LEU A 260 -31.04 -48.61 21.69
N VAL A 261 -31.39 -48.49 20.37
CA VAL A 261 -32.52 -49.25 19.79
C VAL A 261 -32.05 -50.58 19.21
N LEU A 262 -30.90 -50.64 18.55
CA LEU A 262 -30.45 -51.77 17.73
C LEU A 262 -29.24 -52.54 18.33
N GLY A 263 -28.68 -52.07 19.45
CA GLY A 263 -27.48 -52.70 20.05
C GLY A 263 -26.18 -52.20 19.42
N ILE A 264 -25.06 -52.77 19.92
CA ILE A 264 -23.70 -52.32 19.51
C ILE A 264 -23.24 -53.11 18.27
N ASP A 265 -23.10 -52.47 17.12
CA ASP A 265 -22.36 -52.95 15.94
C ASP A 265 -20.92 -52.41 15.97
N VAL A 266 -19.92 -53.26 15.93
CA VAL A 266 -18.50 -52.83 16.03
C VAL A 266 -17.68 -53.04 14.73
N PRO A 267 -18.11 -52.63 13.55
CA PRO A 267 -17.17 -52.34 12.49
C PRO A 267 -17.14 -50.82 12.27
N GLY A 268 -16.00 -50.13 12.50
CA GLY A 268 -15.98 -48.66 12.30
C GLY A 268 -14.62 -48.00 12.41
N TYR A 269 -13.50 -48.76 12.60
CA TYR A 269 -12.18 -48.16 12.79
C TYR A 269 -11.76 -47.24 11.63
N ALA A 270 -11.94 -47.66 10.39
CA ALA A 270 -11.58 -46.86 9.22
C ALA A 270 -12.42 -45.59 9.10
N SER A 271 -13.72 -45.66 9.40
CA SER A 271 -14.62 -44.51 9.40
C SER A 271 -14.27 -43.53 10.50
N LEU A 272 -14.00 -44.02 11.72
CA LEU A 272 -13.61 -43.18 12.86
C LEU A 272 -12.29 -42.44 12.58
N LEU A 273 -11.28 -43.17 12.08
CA LEU A 273 -9.98 -42.57 11.73
C LEU A 273 -10.12 -41.51 10.62
N SER A 274 -10.91 -41.77 9.59
CA SER A 274 -11.14 -40.83 8.49
C SER A 274 -11.81 -39.56 8.97
N VAL A 275 -12.83 -39.64 9.81
CA VAL A 275 -13.51 -38.48 10.41
C VAL A 275 -12.57 -37.71 11.32
N LEU A 276 -11.77 -38.40 12.14
CA LEU A 276 -10.81 -37.76 13.04
C LEU A 276 -9.73 -36.99 12.27
N LEU A 277 -9.17 -37.59 11.21
CA LEU A 277 -8.18 -36.92 10.35
C LEU A 277 -8.78 -35.74 9.62
N PHE A 278 -10.00 -35.86 9.11
CA PHE A 278 -10.69 -34.77 8.43
C PHE A 278 -10.96 -33.59 9.38
N LEU A 279 -11.51 -33.86 10.57
CA LEU A 279 -11.75 -32.82 11.58
C LEU A 279 -10.45 -32.20 12.06
N GLY A 280 -9.42 -33.01 12.31
CA GLY A 280 -8.08 -32.49 12.67
C GLY A 280 -7.49 -31.59 11.61
N GLY A 281 -7.60 -31.99 10.34
CA GLY A 281 -7.14 -31.16 9.20
C GLY A 281 -7.87 -29.83 9.14
N ILE A 282 -9.19 -29.81 9.25
CA ILE A 282 -10.00 -28.59 9.27
C ILE A 282 -9.63 -27.68 10.47
N GLN A 283 -9.43 -28.25 11.66
CA GLN A 283 -9.01 -27.49 12.83
C GLN A 283 -7.65 -26.82 12.62
N LEU A 284 -6.66 -27.53 12.02
CA LEU A 284 -5.35 -26.96 11.73
C LEU A 284 -5.43 -25.79 10.74
N ILE A 285 -6.28 -25.89 9.70
CA ILE A 285 -6.51 -24.79 8.76
C ILE A 285 -7.11 -23.57 9.51
N GLY A 286 -8.11 -23.78 10.36
CA GLY A 286 -8.71 -22.72 11.17
C GLY A 286 -7.72 -22.04 12.08
N LEU A 287 -6.89 -22.82 12.76
CA LEU A 287 -5.82 -22.32 13.60
C LEU A 287 -4.81 -21.49 12.81
N GLY A 288 -4.49 -21.92 11.57
CA GLY A 288 -3.64 -21.17 10.64
C GLY A 288 -4.24 -19.80 10.28
N VAL A 289 -5.55 -19.73 9.99
CA VAL A 289 -6.24 -18.46 9.72
C VAL A 289 -6.18 -17.54 10.96
N VAL A 290 -6.49 -18.06 12.14
CA VAL A 290 -6.40 -17.27 13.39
C VAL A 290 -4.96 -16.81 13.62
N GLY A 291 -3.97 -17.66 13.39
CA GLY A 291 -2.55 -17.35 13.53
C GLY A 291 -2.12 -16.17 12.64
N GLU A 292 -2.63 -16.06 11.41
CA GLU A 292 -2.36 -14.93 10.51
C GLU A 292 -2.87 -13.60 11.11
N TYR A 293 -4.08 -13.58 11.68
CA TYR A 293 -4.63 -12.38 12.32
C TYR A 293 -3.90 -12.03 13.63
N VAL A 294 -3.56 -13.02 14.43
CA VAL A 294 -2.76 -12.82 15.67
C VAL A 294 -1.38 -12.25 15.29
N GLY A 295 -0.73 -12.77 14.26
CA GLY A 295 0.54 -12.23 13.76
C GLY A 295 0.44 -10.76 13.38
N ARG A 296 -0.64 -10.35 12.72
CA ARG A 296 -0.90 -8.93 12.36
C ARG A 296 -1.11 -8.06 13.58
N ILE A 297 -1.94 -8.50 14.53
CA ILE A 297 -2.15 -7.79 15.81
C ILE A 297 -0.82 -7.63 16.55
N TYR A 298 0.02 -8.66 16.54
CA TYR A 298 1.34 -8.62 17.17
C TYR A 298 2.28 -7.59 16.52
N ASP A 299 2.29 -7.49 15.18
CA ASP A 299 3.07 -6.49 14.46
C ASP A 299 2.60 -5.06 14.79
N GLU A 300 1.28 -4.83 14.84
CA GLU A 300 0.70 -3.55 15.24
C GLU A 300 1.00 -3.22 16.72
N ALA A 301 0.86 -4.20 17.62
CA ALA A 301 1.10 -4.04 19.06
C ALA A 301 2.55 -3.70 19.39
N LYS A 302 3.52 -4.19 18.60
CA LYS A 302 4.95 -3.84 18.77
C LYS A 302 5.23 -2.36 18.63
N GLY A 303 4.41 -1.63 17.93
CA GLY A 303 4.57 -0.19 17.77
C GLY A 303 5.86 0.26 17.08
N ARG A 304 6.52 -0.60 16.28
CA ARG A 304 7.75 -0.24 15.57
C ARG A 304 7.47 0.81 14.49
N PRO A 305 8.36 1.82 14.29
CA PRO A 305 8.19 2.78 13.20
C PRO A 305 8.15 2.07 11.84
N ILE A 306 7.34 2.60 10.91
CA ILE A 306 7.18 2.06 9.55
C ILE A 306 8.51 2.13 8.80
N TYR A 307 9.27 3.21 9.01
CA TYR A 307 10.59 3.45 8.44
C TYR A 307 11.48 4.21 9.43
N LEU A 308 12.78 4.24 9.16
CA LEU A 308 13.76 5.03 9.90
C LEU A 308 14.59 5.84 8.90
N VAL A 309 14.64 7.16 9.08
CA VAL A 309 15.43 8.06 8.25
C VAL A 309 16.87 8.09 8.79
N ARG A 310 17.84 7.81 7.91
CA ARG A 310 19.27 7.96 8.19
C ARG A 310 19.68 9.41 8.05
N ARG A 311 19.32 10.04 6.92
CA ARG A 311 19.72 11.42 6.60
C ARG A 311 18.72 12.07 5.64
N ARG A 312 18.69 13.40 5.69
CA ARG A 312 17.99 14.26 4.73
C ARG A 312 19.00 15.13 4.04
N TYR A 313 18.88 15.26 2.70
CA TYR A 313 19.73 16.13 1.89
C TYR A 313 18.84 17.14 1.19
N GLN A 314 19.18 18.40 1.34
CA GLN A 314 18.56 19.54 0.69
C GLN A 314 19.54 20.69 0.72
N GLU A 315 19.72 21.39 -0.38
CA GLU A 315 20.44 22.65 -0.38
C GLU A 315 19.55 23.75 0.20
N THR A 316 19.90 24.25 1.38
CA THR A 316 19.32 25.47 1.92
C THR A 316 20.03 26.63 1.26
N GLY A 317 19.30 27.49 0.54
CA GLY A 317 19.81 28.68 -0.19
C GLY A 317 20.48 29.78 0.68
N GLN A 318 21.05 29.41 1.79
CA GLN A 318 22.01 30.16 2.58
C GLN A 318 23.08 29.17 3.06
N GLY A 319 24.31 29.31 2.58
CA GLY A 319 25.49 28.48 2.79
C GLY A 319 25.77 27.98 4.21
N ARG A 320 24.89 27.15 4.74
CA ARG A 320 25.10 26.32 5.92
C ARG A 320 24.61 24.91 5.62
N SER A 321 25.56 24.04 5.29
CA SER A 321 25.37 22.60 5.43
C SER A 321 24.88 22.30 6.85
N VAL A 322 23.60 22.14 7.04
CA VAL A 322 23.07 21.62 8.30
C VAL A 322 23.31 20.11 8.30
N ALA A 323 24.55 19.72 8.61
CA ALA A 323 24.83 18.41 9.14
C ALA A 323 24.18 18.33 10.54
N SER A 324 22.86 18.24 10.60
CA SER A 324 22.12 18.02 11.84
C SER A 324 22.27 16.54 12.24
N GLY A 325 23.43 16.23 12.79
CA GLY A 325 23.66 15.03 13.57
C GLY A 325 22.95 15.12 14.93
N ARG A 326 21.66 15.37 14.99
CA ARG A 326 20.85 15.14 16.17
C ARG A 326 19.99 13.91 15.96
N ARG A 327 20.38 12.83 16.61
CA ARG A 327 19.52 11.69 16.95
C ARG A 327 18.30 12.23 17.68
N VAL A 328 17.22 12.49 16.98
CA VAL A 328 15.93 12.76 17.63
C VAL A 328 15.15 11.47 17.63
N ILE A 329 15.35 10.65 18.67
CA ILE A 329 14.38 9.64 19.06
C ILE A 329 13.29 10.42 19.80
N ARG A 330 12.25 10.86 19.08
CA ARG A 330 11.04 11.37 19.69
C ARG A 330 10.20 10.17 20.10
N ILE A 331 10.37 9.74 21.34
CA ILE A 331 9.42 8.86 22.02
C ILE A 331 8.32 9.77 22.57
N ASP A 332 7.24 9.91 21.82
CA ASP A 332 6.04 10.58 22.33
C ASP A 332 5.35 9.58 23.27
N ARG A 333 5.63 9.72 24.56
CA ARG A 333 4.89 9.05 25.62
C ARG A 333 3.59 9.81 25.80
N GLY A 334 2.48 9.30 25.22
CA GLY A 334 1.15 9.76 25.55
C GLY A 334 0.95 9.72 27.07
N HIS A 335 0.71 10.89 27.64
CA HIS A 335 0.28 11.04 29.03
C HIS A 335 -1.10 10.40 29.19
N VAL A 336 -1.15 9.25 29.84
CA VAL A 336 -2.39 8.77 30.46
C VAL A 336 -2.57 9.60 31.74
N SER A 337 -3.44 10.59 31.70
CA SER A 337 -3.91 11.27 32.91
C SER A 337 -4.91 10.39 33.61
N ASN A 338 -4.50 9.76 34.70
CA ASN A 338 -5.40 9.25 35.71
C ASN A 338 -6.08 10.44 36.39
N GLY A 339 -7.35 10.69 36.05
CA GLY A 339 -8.26 11.53 36.84
C GLY A 339 -9.05 10.65 37.81
N ARG A 340 -8.98 11.00 39.05
CA ARG A 340 -9.78 10.48 40.17
C ARG A 340 -11.28 10.71 39.96
#